data_d93274f43e73e856f88b1df2fbcd29f5
#
_entry.id   d93274f43e73e856f88b1df2fbcd29f5
#
_cell.length_a   1.000
_cell.length_b   1.000
_cell.length_c   1.000
_cell.angle_alpha   90.00
_cell.angle_beta   90.00
_cell.angle_gamma   90.00
#
_symmetry.space_group_name_H-M   'P 1'
#
loop_
_entity.id
_entity.type
_entity.pdbx_description
1 polymer ?
#
loop_
_entity_poly.entity_id
_entity_poly.type
_entity_poly.pdbx_seq_one_letter_code
_entity_poly.pdbx_strand_id
1 'polypeptide(L)'
;MSNQIQALRHAVSRQRRMAGDLNGRVHSVFRHAVNFMMEDDCFVTLMLSGKPLCPEGIVVSPDAFSRQTAGMLQLSADGLLPFKQGEAVCLKENWLFSKAFAIDLNGAESVELSLSGCAVSDVVQQRLTQWVPELLDKRGLLTGLRRDVCCDHENISAFREGLLETMSQPDLDRAVRFEIFSRQLNQFIGLGEGLTPSGDDFLVGLLWALWVGEADRLLGFDTFLYAVQSTLHKTNDISAQMLRFAIRKRFTEPLISLARVSDPTDCAEAFKRIAAFGHTSGFDTLCGLLVGLKTTERIAYSFLKSAPTASNHA
;
A
#
# COMPACT_ATOMS: atom_id res chain seq x y z
N MET A 1 4.03 -33.31 16.03
CA MET A 1 5.09 -32.55 15.35
C MET A 1 4.39 -31.63 14.36
N SER A 2 4.64 -30.30 14.40
CA SER A 2 4.08 -29.36 13.43
C SER A 2 4.72 -29.58 12.07
N ASN A 3 3.93 -29.52 11.00
CA ASN A 3 4.44 -29.63 9.64
C ASN A 3 5.33 -28.40 9.33
N GLN A 4 6.57 -28.66 8.95
CA GLN A 4 7.51 -27.61 8.60
C GLN A 4 7.34 -27.21 7.13
N ILE A 5 7.22 -25.89 6.87
CA ILE A 5 7.10 -25.28 5.55
C ILE A 5 8.24 -24.29 5.38
N GLN A 6 8.96 -24.38 4.24
CA GLN A 6 9.97 -23.41 3.88
C GLN A 6 9.32 -22.22 3.17
N ALA A 7 9.57 -20.99 3.64
CA ALA A 7 9.22 -19.78 2.92
C ALA A 7 10.13 -19.62 1.69
N LEU A 8 9.58 -19.08 0.63
CA LEU A 8 10.32 -18.71 -0.60
C LEU A 8 10.88 -17.30 -0.49
N ARG A 9 10.01 -16.37 -0.07
CA ARG A 9 10.31 -14.94 0.04
C ARG A 9 9.56 -14.34 1.24
N HIS A 10 10.07 -13.27 1.83
CA HIS A 10 9.38 -12.52 2.85
C HIS A 10 9.74 -11.04 2.85
N ALA A 11 8.80 -10.21 3.31
CA ALA A 11 9.00 -8.79 3.61
C ALA A 11 8.79 -8.48 5.11
N VAL A 12 8.90 -9.50 5.97
CA VAL A 12 8.82 -9.34 7.44
C VAL A 12 10.01 -8.53 7.91
N SER A 13 9.76 -7.41 8.57
CA SER A 13 10.82 -6.49 9.00
C SER A 13 11.77 -7.14 10.00
N ARG A 14 13.06 -6.77 9.92
CA ARG A 14 14.09 -7.25 10.85
C ARG A 14 13.70 -6.93 12.30
N GLN A 15 13.18 -5.74 12.54
CA GLN A 15 12.74 -5.32 13.88
C GLN A 15 11.76 -6.31 14.49
N ARG A 16 10.76 -6.78 13.74
CA ARG A 16 9.77 -7.77 14.21
C ARG A 16 10.39 -9.14 14.45
N ARG A 17 11.24 -9.60 13.53
CA ARG A 17 11.92 -10.89 13.69
C ARG A 17 12.83 -10.94 14.90
N MET A 18 13.35 -9.79 15.34
CA MET A 18 14.29 -9.66 16.46
C MET A 18 13.61 -9.17 17.77
N ALA A 19 12.33 -8.85 17.75
CA ALA A 19 11.62 -8.29 18.91
C ALA A 19 11.31 -9.31 20.02
N GLY A 20 11.64 -10.58 19.82
CA GLY A 20 11.24 -11.69 20.70
C GLY A 20 9.98 -12.39 20.21
N ASP A 21 9.25 -13.02 21.10
CA ASP A 21 8.03 -13.74 20.76
C ASP A 21 6.89 -12.74 20.52
N LEU A 22 6.45 -12.61 19.26
CA LEU A 22 5.33 -11.78 18.87
C LEU A 22 4.11 -12.68 18.62
N ASN A 23 3.16 -12.66 19.52
CA ASN A 23 1.96 -13.48 19.44
C ASN A 23 0.90 -12.83 18.57
N GLY A 24 -0.02 -13.62 18.07
CA GLY A 24 -1.12 -13.17 17.23
C GLY A 24 -2.20 -14.23 17.05
N ARG A 25 -3.13 -13.92 16.16
CA ARG A 25 -4.23 -14.81 15.81
C ARG A 25 -4.53 -14.76 14.33
N VAL A 26 -5.01 -15.86 13.76
CA VAL A 26 -5.58 -15.88 12.42
C VAL A 26 -6.77 -14.92 12.38
N HIS A 27 -6.66 -13.85 11.60
CA HIS A 27 -7.70 -12.85 11.40
C HIS A 27 -8.66 -13.27 10.29
N SER A 28 -8.13 -13.59 9.12
CA SER A 28 -8.93 -13.93 7.93
C SER A 28 -8.20 -14.93 7.05
N VAL A 29 -8.97 -15.83 6.44
CA VAL A 29 -8.48 -16.91 5.57
C VAL A 29 -9.10 -16.77 4.20
N PHE A 30 -8.26 -16.78 3.17
CA PHE A 30 -8.63 -16.70 1.77
C PHE A 30 -8.03 -17.88 0.99
N ARG A 31 -8.45 -18.03 -0.26
CA ARG A 31 -7.93 -19.08 -1.15
C ARG A 31 -6.40 -18.99 -1.35
N HIS A 32 -5.84 -17.80 -1.38
CA HIS A 32 -4.43 -17.57 -1.70
C HIS A 32 -3.66 -16.81 -0.61
N ALA A 33 -4.30 -16.46 0.49
CA ALA A 33 -3.68 -15.71 1.59
C ALA A 33 -4.36 -15.98 2.93
N VAL A 34 -3.59 -15.81 4.00
CA VAL A 34 -4.07 -15.77 5.40
C VAL A 34 -3.47 -14.55 6.07
N ASN A 35 -4.30 -13.74 6.71
CA ASN A 35 -3.84 -12.62 7.52
C ASN A 35 -3.81 -13.02 9.00
N PHE A 36 -2.71 -12.75 9.64
CA PHE A 36 -2.52 -12.92 11.08
C PHE A 36 -2.46 -11.53 11.71
N MET A 37 -3.40 -11.23 12.60
CA MET A 37 -3.34 -10.03 13.44
C MET A 37 -2.41 -10.30 14.61
N MET A 38 -1.30 -9.59 14.66
CA MET A 38 -0.32 -9.70 15.73
C MET A 38 -0.68 -8.73 16.88
N GLU A 39 -0.13 -8.98 18.07
CA GLU A 39 -0.42 -8.18 19.28
C GLU A 39 0.06 -6.72 19.22
N ASP A 40 0.85 -6.36 18.19
CA ASP A 40 1.24 -4.98 17.88
C ASP A 40 0.29 -4.29 16.87
N ASP A 41 -0.94 -4.82 16.72
CA ASP A 41 -1.98 -4.34 15.81
C ASP A 41 -1.54 -4.25 14.33
N CYS A 42 -0.62 -5.09 13.92
CA CYS A 42 -0.15 -5.14 12.53
C CYS A 42 -0.31 -6.55 11.95
N PHE A 43 -0.70 -6.62 10.67
CA PHE A 43 -0.78 -7.89 9.99
C PHE A 43 0.60 -8.45 9.62
N VAL A 44 0.72 -9.77 9.76
CA VAL A 44 1.61 -10.61 8.97
C VAL A 44 0.73 -11.40 8.00
N THR A 45 1.06 -11.39 6.71
CA THR A 45 0.25 -12.05 5.69
C THR A 45 1.01 -13.22 5.06
N LEU A 46 0.51 -14.43 5.25
CA LEU A 46 0.97 -15.59 4.50
C LEU A 46 0.27 -15.62 3.14
N MET A 47 1.02 -15.80 2.06
CA MET A 47 0.49 -15.82 0.70
C MET A 47 1.12 -16.94 -0.13
N LEU A 48 0.33 -17.47 -1.06
CA LEU A 48 0.85 -18.41 -2.06
C LEU A 48 1.65 -17.65 -3.13
N SER A 49 2.67 -18.31 -3.69
CA SER A 49 3.45 -17.77 -4.80
C SER A 49 2.57 -17.42 -6.01
N GLY A 50 3.03 -16.46 -6.82
CA GLY A 50 2.26 -15.92 -7.96
C GLY A 50 1.40 -14.71 -7.62
N LYS A 51 1.38 -14.26 -6.36
CA LYS A 51 0.79 -12.98 -5.94
C LYS A 51 1.88 -11.98 -5.56
N PRO A 52 1.66 -10.68 -5.81
CA PRO A 52 2.61 -9.63 -5.40
C PRO A 52 2.81 -9.63 -3.88
N LEU A 53 4.05 -9.52 -3.45
CA LEU A 53 4.39 -9.45 -2.03
C LEU A 53 3.90 -8.14 -1.41
N CYS A 54 3.26 -8.22 -0.25
CA CYS A 54 2.85 -7.05 0.55
C CYS A 54 3.82 -6.82 1.71
N PRO A 55 3.84 -5.62 2.33
CA PRO A 55 4.59 -5.40 3.57
C PRO A 55 4.20 -6.41 4.66
N GLU A 56 5.17 -6.91 5.39
CA GLU A 56 5.04 -8.01 6.36
C GLU A 56 4.50 -9.31 5.75
N GLY A 57 4.63 -9.50 4.44
CA GLY A 57 4.21 -10.70 3.72
C GLY A 57 5.24 -11.83 3.81
N ILE A 58 4.74 -13.06 3.77
CA ILE A 58 5.51 -14.32 3.68
C ILE A 58 4.94 -15.11 2.50
N VAL A 59 5.78 -15.48 1.54
CA VAL A 59 5.38 -16.26 0.37
C VAL A 59 5.85 -17.69 0.51
N VAL A 60 4.92 -18.62 0.27
CA VAL A 60 5.19 -20.07 0.25
C VAL A 60 4.71 -20.70 -1.07
N SER A 61 5.27 -21.85 -1.42
CA SER A 61 4.79 -22.63 -2.55
C SER A 61 3.38 -23.17 -2.30
N PRO A 62 2.48 -23.19 -3.30
CA PRO A 62 1.20 -23.88 -3.20
C PRO A 62 1.38 -25.36 -2.82
N ASP A 63 2.46 -26.00 -3.29
CA ASP A 63 2.77 -27.41 -2.99
C ASP A 63 3.07 -27.66 -1.51
N ALA A 64 3.38 -26.62 -0.73
CA ALA A 64 3.59 -26.75 0.70
C ALA A 64 2.34 -27.27 1.43
N PHE A 65 1.15 -27.01 0.88
CA PHE A 65 -0.13 -27.47 1.42
C PHE A 65 -0.74 -28.66 0.66
N SER A 66 -0.13 -29.07 -0.46
CA SER A 66 -0.61 -30.20 -1.27
C SER A 66 0.12 -31.52 -0.99
N ARG A 67 1.30 -31.46 -0.36
CA ARG A 67 2.06 -32.67 -0.02
C ARG A 67 1.33 -33.45 1.06
N GLN A 68 0.85 -34.61 0.68
CA GLN A 68 0.32 -35.64 1.55
C GLN A 68 1.41 -36.12 2.56
N THR A 69 1.54 -35.41 3.65
CA THR A 69 2.17 -35.98 4.83
C THR A 69 1.04 -36.44 5.73
N ALA A 70 0.75 -37.74 5.66
CA ALA A 70 -0.07 -38.52 6.60
C ALA A 70 -1.24 -37.71 7.25
N GLY A 71 -2.27 -37.40 6.48
CA GLY A 71 -3.63 -37.22 7.03
C GLY A 71 -4.11 -35.83 7.36
N MET A 72 -3.39 -34.70 7.14
CA MET A 72 -3.81 -33.42 7.70
C MET A 72 -3.77 -32.17 6.84
N LEU A 73 -3.36 -32.19 5.59
CA LEU A 73 -3.15 -30.95 4.84
C LEU A 73 -3.78 -30.97 3.44
N GLN A 74 -5.09 -30.95 3.41
CA GLN A 74 -5.82 -30.59 2.20
C GLN A 74 -6.33 -29.15 2.36
N LEU A 75 -6.25 -28.35 1.27
CA LEU A 75 -7.12 -27.18 1.13
C LEU A 75 -8.53 -27.60 1.53
N SER A 76 -9.26 -26.76 2.24
CA SER A 76 -10.67 -27.03 2.54
C SER A 76 -11.43 -27.35 1.24
N ALA A 77 -12.58 -28.00 1.33
CA ALA A 77 -13.44 -28.26 0.17
C ALA A 77 -13.72 -26.99 -0.66
N ASP A 78 -13.67 -25.82 -0.03
CA ASP A 78 -13.84 -24.50 -0.64
C ASP A 78 -12.52 -23.91 -1.19
N GLY A 79 -11.41 -24.68 -1.16
CA GLY A 79 -10.10 -24.25 -1.63
C GLY A 79 -9.41 -23.19 -0.75
N LEU A 80 -9.82 -23.06 0.50
CA LEU A 80 -9.18 -22.16 1.47
C LEU A 80 -7.92 -22.80 2.08
N LEU A 81 -6.98 -21.96 2.50
CA LEU A 81 -5.80 -22.40 3.23
C LEU A 81 -6.20 -23.02 4.58
N PRO A 82 -5.43 -24.04 5.08
CA PRO A 82 -5.83 -24.87 6.23
C PRO A 82 -5.58 -24.19 7.58
N PHE A 83 -6.07 -22.99 7.74
CA PHE A 83 -6.06 -22.21 8.98
C PHE A 83 -7.48 -21.96 9.47
N LYS A 84 -7.64 -21.79 10.77
CA LYS A 84 -8.95 -21.46 11.37
C LYS A 84 -8.89 -20.06 11.97
N GLN A 85 -9.90 -19.24 11.66
CA GLN A 85 -10.03 -17.92 12.26
C GLN A 85 -9.98 -18.01 13.79
N GLY A 86 -9.24 -17.09 14.43
CA GLY A 86 -9.00 -17.09 15.87
C GLY A 86 -7.89 -18.03 16.35
N GLU A 87 -7.35 -18.93 15.49
CA GLU A 87 -6.22 -19.79 15.85
C GLU A 87 -5.00 -18.95 16.25
N ALA A 88 -4.35 -19.35 17.35
CA ALA A 88 -3.15 -18.69 17.83
C ALA A 88 -1.94 -18.95 16.91
N VAL A 89 -1.16 -17.89 16.70
CA VAL A 89 0.12 -17.92 15.98
C VAL A 89 1.19 -17.19 16.77
N CYS A 90 2.45 -17.49 16.50
CA CYS A 90 3.59 -16.79 17.11
C CYS A 90 4.69 -16.61 16.07
N LEU A 91 5.13 -15.38 15.87
CA LEU A 91 6.35 -15.05 15.12
C LEU A 91 7.49 -14.97 16.13
N LYS A 92 8.46 -15.85 16.00
CA LYS A 92 9.62 -15.93 16.87
C LYS A 92 10.87 -16.09 16.02
N GLU A 93 11.81 -15.15 16.16
CA GLU A 93 13.02 -15.12 15.33
C GLU A 93 12.67 -15.16 13.83
N ASN A 94 13.09 -16.19 13.12
CA ASN A 94 12.80 -16.39 11.71
C ASN A 94 11.74 -17.50 11.48
N TRP A 95 10.83 -17.69 12.41
CA TRP A 95 9.78 -18.70 12.31
C TRP A 95 8.40 -18.13 12.60
N LEU A 96 7.43 -18.53 11.81
CA LEU A 96 6.02 -18.33 12.12
C LEU A 96 5.41 -19.67 12.53
N PHE A 97 5.00 -19.77 13.78
CA PHE A 97 4.40 -20.97 14.36
C PHE A 97 2.88 -20.86 14.41
N SER A 98 2.20 -21.95 14.12
CA SER A 98 0.79 -22.17 14.41
C SER A 98 0.63 -23.56 15.04
N LYS A 99 -0.59 -23.93 15.41
CA LYS A 99 -0.87 -25.26 15.93
C LYS A 99 -0.47 -26.38 14.96
N ALA A 100 -0.68 -26.16 13.66
CA ALA A 100 -0.50 -27.17 12.63
C ALA A 100 0.81 -27.01 11.85
N PHE A 101 1.40 -25.80 11.81
CA PHE A 101 2.52 -25.47 10.93
C PHE A 101 3.63 -24.72 11.66
N ALA A 102 4.84 -24.91 11.16
CA ALA A 102 5.98 -24.05 11.44
C ALA A 102 6.57 -23.58 10.09
N ILE A 103 6.52 -22.27 9.82
CA ILE A 103 7.00 -21.68 8.56
C ILE A 103 8.36 -21.10 8.83
N ASP A 104 9.37 -21.63 8.14
CA ASP A 104 10.76 -21.24 8.25
C ASP A 104 11.08 -20.09 7.27
N LEU A 105 11.54 -18.95 7.77
CA LEU A 105 12.00 -17.80 6.99
C LEU A 105 13.52 -17.84 6.74
N ASN A 106 14.25 -18.75 7.38
CA ASN A 106 15.69 -18.89 7.15
C ASN A 106 15.96 -19.37 5.71
N GLY A 107 16.89 -18.70 5.02
CA GLY A 107 17.19 -18.99 3.63
C GLY A 107 16.15 -18.49 2.61
N ALA A 108 15.02 -17.93 3.05
CA ALA A 108 14.10 -17.25 2.15
C ALA A 108 14.66 -15.90 1.67
N GLU A 109 14.32 -15.50 0.44
CA GLU A 109 14.68 -14.18 -0.08
C GLU A 109 14.03 -13.09 0.77
N SER A 110 14.84 -12.22 1.39
CA SER A 110 14.35 -11.06 2.14
C SER A 110 14.18 -9.87 1.21
N VAL A 111 12.96 -9.33 1.13
CA VAL A 111 12.58 -8.24 0.22
C VAL A 111 12.26 -6.99 1.02
N GLU A 112 12.94 -5.87 0.70
CA GLU A 112 12.65 -4.57 1.29
C GLU A 112 11.55 -3.86 0.50
N LEU A 113 10.40 -3.66 1.13
CA LEU A 113 9.22 -3.01 0.56
C LEU A 113 9.02 -1.60 1.13
N SER A 114 10.07 -0.78 1.07
CA SER A 114 10.10 0.61 1.51
C SER A 114 10.49 1.56 0.37
N LEU A 115 9.89 2.74 0.34
CA LEU A 115 10.31 3.87 -0.50
C LEU A 115 11.51 4.62 0.05
N SER A 116 12.00 4.29 1.24
CA SER A 116 13.17 4.94 1.83
C SER A 116 14.37 4.80 0.91
N GLY A 117 14.96 5.94 0.51
CA GLY A 117 16.10 5.97 -0.43
C GLY A 117 15.73 5.76 -1.90
N CYS A 118 14.45 5.67 -2.25
CA CYS A 118 14.00 5.66 -3.65
C CYS A 118 13.79 7.11 -4.12
N ALA A 119 14.47 7.48 -5.21
CA ALA A 119 14.18 8.68 -5.98
C ALA A 119 13.56 8.23 -7.32
N VAL A 120 12.36 8.68 -7.62
CA VAL A 120 11.74 8.39 -8.92
C VAL A 120 12.35 9.30 -9.98
N SER A 121 12.80 8.71 -11.09
CA SER A 121 13.36 9.50 -12.19
C SER A 121 12.29 10.38 -12.84
N ASP A 122 12.69 11.55 -13.34
CA ASP A 122 11.80 12.48 -14.07
C ASP A 122 11.13 11.80 -15.26
N VAL A 123 11.82 10.84 -15.89
CA VAL A 123 11.28 10.03 -17.00
C VAL A 123 10.08 9.22 -16.55
N VAL A 124 10.14 8.60 -15.37
CA VAL A 124 9.03 7.83 -14.80
C VAL A 124 7.86 8.76 -14.46
N GLN A 125 8.12 9.91 -13.83
CA GLN A 125 7.07 10.89 -13.52
C GLN A 125 6.35 11.35 -14.79
N GLN A 126 7.07 11.74 -15.84
CA GLN A 126 6.48 12.15 -17.12
C GLN A 126 5.66 11.03 -17.76
N ARG A 127 6.16 9.80 -17.77
CA ARG A 127 5.44 8.66 -18.33
C ARG A 127 4.18 8.31 -17.56
N LEU A 128 4.21 8.37 -16.24
CA LEU A 128 3.05 8.15 -15.40
C LEU A 128 1.96 9.18 -15.69
N THR A 129 2.32 10.45 -15.82
CA THR A 129 1.39 11.54 -16.13
C THR A 129 0.73 11.36 -17.51
N GLN A 130 1.43 10.76 -18.49
CA GLN A 130 0.90 10.49 -19.82
C GLN A 130 0.02 9.21 -19.86
N TRP A 131 0.48 8.12 -19.25
CA TRP A 131 -0.13 6.80 -19.44
C TRP A 131 -1.32 6.52 -18.52
N VAL A 132 -1.34 7.07 -17.30
CA VAL A 132 -2.47 6.81 -16.39
C VAL A 132 -3.78 7.30 -16.98
N PRO A 133 -3.87 8.52 -17.55
CA PRO A 133 -5.09 8.98 -18.19
C PRO A 133 -5.53 8.07 -19.35
N GLU A 134 -4.59 7.66 -20.23
CA GLU A 134 -4.89 6.77 -21.36
C GLU A 134 -5.41 5.40 -20.93
N LEU A 135 -4.85 4.83 -19.84
CA LEU A 135 -5.30 3.57 -19.29
C LEU A 135 -6.69 3.68 -18.66
N LEU A 136 -6.94 4.76 -17.96
CA LEU A 136 -8.24 5.05 -17.34
C LEU A 136 -9.32 5.28 -18.39
N ASP A 137 -9.00 5.98 -19.49
CA ASP A 137 -9.92 6.20 -20.61
C ASP A 137 -10.24 4.91 -21.37
N LYS A 138 -9.25 4.07 -21.64
CA LYS A 138 -9.43 2.80 -22.36
C LYS A 138 -10.28 1.78 -21.59
N ARG A 139 -10.27 1.81 -20.28
CA ARG A 139 -11.04 0.89 -19.42
C ARG A 139 -12.38 1.46 -18.96
N GLY A 140 -12.67 2.71 -19.25
CA GLY A 140 -13.96 3.34 -18.98
C GLY A 140 -14.35 3.35 -17.50
N LEU A 141 -15.61 3.02 -17.22
CA LEU A 141 -16.25 3.06 -15.91
C LEU A 141 -15.85 1.92 -14.93
N LEU A 142 -14.70 1.28 -15.12
CA LEU A 142 -14.32 0.08 -14.36
C LEU A 142 -13.64 0.38 -13.01
N THR A 143 -13.33 1.63 -12.70
CA THR A 143 -12.85 1.96 -11.35
C THR A 143 -14.04 2.11 -10.42
N GLY A 144 -13.98 1.49 -9.23
CA GLY A 144 -15.00 1.65 -8.18
C GLY A 144 -15.24 3.11 -7.84
N LEU A 145 -14.19 3.93 -7.85
CA LEU A 145 -14.24 5.38 -7.68
C LEU A 145 -15.13 6.09 -8.72
N ARG A 146 -15.17 5.64 -9.97
CA ARG A 146 -16.04 6.22 -10.99
C ARG A 146 -17.52 5.89 -10.76
N ARG A 147 -17.82 4.76 -10.12
CA ARG A 147 -19.21 4.40 -9.79
C ARG A 147 -19.76 5.20 -8.60
N ASP A 148 -18.94 5.34 -7.56
CA ASP A 148 -19.43 5.76 -6.24
C ASP A 148 -19.12 7.23 -5.92
N VAL A 149 -18.07 7.83 -6.51
CA VAL A 149 -17.61 9.20 -6.13
C VAL A 149 -17.42 10.13 -7.30
N CYS A 150 -17.05 9.63 -8.46
CA CYS A 150 -16.41 10.44 -9.47
C CYS A 150 -16.99 10.36 -10.83
N CYS A 151 -18.22 10.56 -10.91
CA CYS A 151 -18.74 11.09 -12.17
C CYS A 151 -18.26 12.53 -12.43
N ASP A 152 -17.58 13.15 -11.45
CA ASP A 152 -17.20 14.55 -11.54
C ASP A 152 -15.68 14.73 -11.44
N HIS A 153 -15.04 14.99 -12.57
CA HIS A 153 -13.64 15.47 -12.60
C HIS A 153 -13.42 16.69 -11.70
N GLU A 154 -14.46 17.46 -11.43
CA GLU A 154 -14.42 18.64 -10.59
C GLU A 154 -14.13 18.31 -9.12
N ASN A 155 -14.72 17.26 -8.57
CA ASN A 155 -14.50 16.89 -7.17
C ASN A 155 -13.07 16.42 -6.89
N ILE A 156 -12.46 15.65 -7.78
CA ILE A 156 -11.04 15.25 -7.62
C ILE A 156 -10.13 16.45 -7.80
N SER A 157 -10.43 17.35 -8.72
CA SER A 157 -9.65 18.58 -8.90
C SER A 157 -9.76 19.48 -7.69
N ALA A 158 -10.96 19.68 -7.14
CA ALA A 158 -11.19 20.43 -5.91
C ALA A 158 -10.47 19.81 -4.70
N PHE A 159 -10.53 18.47 -4.57
CA PHE A 159 -9.80 17.74 -3.54
C PHE A 159 -8.28 17.99 -3.65
N ARG A 160 -7.72 17.83 -4.85
CA ARG A 160 -6.29 18.04 -5.12
C ARG A 160 -5.84 19.47 -4.79
N GLU A 161 -6.61 20.47 -5.24
CA GLU A 161 -6.30 21.88 -4.98
C GLU A 161 -6.38 22.20 -3.50
N GLY A 162 -7.44 21.76 -2.83
CA GLY A 162 -7.60 21.94 -1.40
C GLY A 162 -6.52 21.21 -0.58
N LEU A 163 -6.10 20.03 -1.03
CA LEU A 163 -5.01 19.28 -0.41
C LEU A 163 -3.68 20.06 -0.48
N LEU A 164 -3.32 20.55 -1.68
CA LEU A 164 -2.10 21.31 -1.90
C LEU A 164 -2.11 22.63 -1.11
N GLU A 165 -3.20 23.40 -1.19
CA GLU A 165 -3.35 24.65 -0.48
C GLU A 165 -3.22 24.43 1.04
N THR A 166 -3.95 23.45 1.60
CA THR A 166 -3.90 23.13 3.02
C THR A 166 -2.52 22.68 3.48
N MET A 167 -1.77 21.92 2.64
CA MET A 167 -0.41 21.50 2.95
C MET A 167 0.59 22.65 2.93
N SER A 168 0.41 23.62 2.03
CA SER A 168 1.40 24.64 1.74
C SER A 168 1.23 25.92 2.56
N GLN A 169 0.05 26.16 3.15
CA GLN A 169 -0.27 27.43 3.83
C GLN A 169 0.48 27.56 5.16
N PRO A 170 1.41 28.53 5.32
CA PRO A 170 2.28 28.58 6.49
C PRO A 170 1.55 28.99 7.77
N ASP A 171 0.58 29.91 7.66
CA ASP A 171 -0.11 30.52 8.81
C ASP A 171 -1.35 29.73 9.27
N LEU A 172 -1.64 28.57 8.63
CA LEU A 172 -2.80 27.77 8.99
C LEU A 172 -2.53 27.01 10.30
N ASP A 173 -3.37 27.24 11.29
CA ASP A 173 -3.31 26.50 12.56
C ASP A 173 -3.40 24.98 12.34
N ARG A 174 -2.64 24.22 13.15
CA ARG A 174 -2.56 22.76 13.01
C ARG A 174 -3.91 22.06 13.24
N ALA A 175 -4.72 22.54 14.18
CA ALA A 175 -6.02 21.94 14.44
C ALA A 175 -7.00 22.23 13.30
N VAL A 176 -7.00 23.42 12.75
CA VAL A 176 -7.80 23.79 11.57
C VAL A 176 -7.36 22.98 10.37
N ARG A 177 -6.06 22.83 10.15
CA ARG A 177 -5.50 21.99 9.07
C ARG A 177 -5.94 20.54 9.20
N PHE A 178 -5.90 20.00 10.42
CA PHE A 178 -6.37 18.64 10.69
C PHE A 178 -7.87 18.46 10.38
N GLU A 179 -8.71 19.42 10.76
CA GLU A 179 -10.15 19.37 10.46
C GLU A 179 -10.42 19.41 8.96
N ILE A 180 -9.70 20.25 8.19
CA ILE A 180 -9.83 20.33 6.74
C ILE A 180 -9.45 18.99 6.12
N PHE A 181 -8.29 18.42 6.47
CA PHE A 181 -7.87 17.12 5.95
C PHE A 181 -8.84 16.00 6.34
N SER A 182 -9.30 15.99 7.58
CA SER A 182 -10.26 14.97 8.04
C SER A 182 -11.57 15.03 7.26
N ARG A 183 -12.05 16.22 6.93
CA ARG A 183 -13.25 16.42 6.10
C ARG A 183 -13.03 15.93 4.65
N GLN A 184 -11.87 16.24 4.08
CA GLN A 184 -11.51 15.79 2.73
C GLN A 184 -11.37 14.27 2.66
N LEU A 185 -10.67 13.65 3.63
CA LEU A 185 -10.45 12.21 3.70
C LEU A 185 -11.74 11.42 3.91
N ASN A 186 -12.70 11.98 4.65
CA ASN A 186 -14.01 11.34 4.88
C ASN A 186 -14.82 11.09 3.60
N GLN A 187 -14.45 11.72 2.50
CA GLN A 187 -15.10 11.49 1.20
C GLN A 187 -14.57 10.22 0.50
N PHE A 188 -13.42 9.71 0.93
CA PHE A 188 -12.75 8.57 0.27
C PHE A 188 -12.67 7.35 1.18
N ILE A 189 -12.34 7.52 2.47
CA ILE A 189 -12.02 6.41 3.34
C ILE A 189 -13.22 5.48 3.56
N GLY A 190 -13.01 4.18 3.31
CA GLY A 190 -14.06 3.16 3.38
C GLY A 190 -15.07 3.21 2.24
N LEU A 191 -14.87 4.06 1.24
CA LEU A 191 -15.79 4.21 0.11
C LEU A 191 -15.58 3.10 -0.91
N GLY A 192 -16.65 2.38 -1.23
CA GLY A 192 -16.65 1.28 -2.18
C GLY A 192 -16.90 -0.08 -1.52
N GLU A 193 -17.12 -1.09 -2.36
CA GLU A 193 -17.39 -2.46 -1.91
C GLU A 193 -16.11 -3.31 -1.80
N GLY A 194 -16.18 -4.38 -1.02
CA GLY A 194 -15.15 -5.42 -0.96
C GLY A 194 -14.17 -5.27 0.19
N LEU A 195 -13.07 -6.04 0.11
CA LEU A 195 -12.03 -6.09 1.14
C LEU A 195 -11.08 -4.89 1.10
N THR A 196 -10.95 -4.27 -0.07
CA THR A 196 -10.19 -3.04 -0.31
C THR A 196 -11.11 -2.04 -1.02
N PRO A 197 -11.87 -1.23 -0.26
CA PRO A 197 -12.71 -0.18 -0.82
C PRO A 197 -11.94 0.73 -1.78
N SER A 198 -12.57 1.13 -2.87
CA SER A 198 -11.93 1.93 -3.94
C SER A 198 -11.29 3.23 -3.44
N GLY A 199 -11.94 3.88 -2.46
CA GLY A 199 -11.40 5.10 -1.86
C GLY A 199 -10.11 4.86 -1.06
N ASP A 200 -10.00 3.70 -0.41
CA ASP A 200 -8.78 3.32 0.32
C ASP A 200 -7.63 3.00 -0.63
N ASP A 201 -7.91 2.25 -1.71
CA ASP A 201 -6.93 1.98 -2.76
C ASP A 201 -6.43 3.28 -3.43
N PHE A 202 -7.34 4.23 -3.66
CA PHE A 202 -7.00 5.57 -4.12
C PHE A 202 -6.05 6.29 -3.14
N LEU A 203 -6.36 6.26 -1.84
CA LEU A 203 -5.52 6.89 -0.82
C LEU A 203 -4.13 6.24 -0.71
N VAL A 204 -4.00 4.93 -0.91
CA VAL A 204 -2.70 4.24 -1.00
C VAL A 204 -1.87 4.78 -2.16
N GLY A 205 -2.48 4.92 -3.35
CA GLY A 205 -1.81 5.48 -4.53
C GLY A 205 -1.42 6.96 -4.35
N LEU A 206 -2.31 7.75 -3.75
CA LEU A 206 -2.05 9.15 -3.41
C LEU A 206 -0.85 9.29 -2.47
N LEU A 207 -0.83 8.52 -1.37
CA LEU A 207 0.28 8.52 -0.40
C LEU A 207 1.60 8.12 -1.06
N TRP A 208 1.60 7.11 -1.94
CA TRP A 208 2.79 6.72 -2.69
C TRP A 208 3.35 7.90 -3.49
N ALA A 209 2.50 8.59 -4.26
CA ALA A 209 2.91 9.70 -5.09
C ALA A 209 3.37 10.93 -4.28
N LEU A 210 2.70 11.22 -3.17
CA LEU A 210 3.11 12.30 -2.26
C LEU A 210 4.49 12.04 -1.66
N TRP A 211 4.79 10.79 -1.25
CA TRP A 211 6.12 10.41 -0.74
C TRP A 211 7.20 10.55 -1.80
N VAL A 212 6.93 10.08 -3.01
CA VAL A 212 7.85 10.13 -4.15
C VAL A 212 8.11 11.57 -4.60
N GLY A 213 7.09 12.40 -4.57
CA GLY A 213 7.17 13.82 -4.91
C GLY A 213 7.63 14.72 -3.77
N GLU A 214 8.23 14.13 -2.71
CA GLU A 214 8.84 14.88 -1.60
C GLU A 214 7.87 15.83 -0.86
N ALA A 215 6.59 15.46 -0.78
CA ALA A 215 5.59 16.25 -0.05
C ALA A 215 5.90 16.34 1.46
N ASP A 216 6.78 15.50 1.99
CA ASP A 216 7.30 15.56 3.36
C ASP A 216 8.11 16.85 3.66
N ARG A 217 8.44 17.63 2.63
CA ARG A 217 8.98 19.00 2.78
C ARG A 217 7.92 20.06 3.08
N LEU A 218 6.63 19.74 2.94
CA LEU A 218 5.54 20.67 3.19
C LEU A 218 5.14 20.66 4.66
N LEU A 219 4.87 21.85 5.20
CA LEU A 219 4.52 22.07 6.60
C LEU A 219 3.30 21.25 7.07
N GLY A 220 2.33 21.03 6.17
CA GLY A 220 1.09 20.34 6.50
C GLY A 220 1.12 18.83 6.35
N PHE A 221 2.21 18.26 5.81
CA PHE A 221 2.23 16.85 5.44
C PHE A 221 2.10 15.91 6.65
N ASP A 222 2.79 16.17 7.74
CA ASP A 222 2.66 15.37 8.97
C ASP A 222 1.24 15.42 9.53
N THR A 223 0.58 16.59 9.43
CA THR A 223 -0.82 16.73 9.84
C THR A 223 -1.76 15.94 8.93
N PHE A 224 -1.45 15.87 7.64
CA PHE A 224 -2.18 15.03 6.68
C PHE A 224 -2.04 13.54 7.02
N LEU A 225 -0.81 13.06 7.26
CA LEU A 225 -0.58 11.67 7.69
C LEU A 225 -1.31 11.34 9.00
N TYR A 226 -1.30 12.26 9.94
CA TYR A 226 -2.04 12.10 11.19
C TYR A 226 -3.56 12.05 10.95
N ALA A 227 -4.10 12.87 10.06
CA ALA A 227 -5.51 12.82 9.68
C ALA A 227 -5.87 11.48 9.01
N VAL A 228 -5.04 10.95 8.10
CA VAL A 228 -5.23 9.61 7.54
C VAL A 228 -5.24 8.56 8.66
N GLN A 229 -4.25 8.58 9.55
CA GLN A 229 -4.17 7.64 10.67
C GLN A 229 -5.42 7.69 11.57
N SER A 230 -5.95 8.89 11.83
CA SER A 230 -7.11 9.09 12.70
C SER A 230 -8.42 8.60 12.09
N THR A 231 -8.50 8.50 10.77
CA THR A 231 -9.70 8.06 10.04
C THR A 231 -9.74 6.56 9.75
N LEU A 232 -8.67 5.80 10.06
CA LEU A 232 -8.57 4.37 9.73
C LEU A 232 -9.67 3.50 10.35
N HIS A 233 -10.29 3.95 11.44
CA HIS A 233 -11.42 3.25 12.06
C HIS A 233 -12.70 3.26 11.21
N LYS A 234 -12.73 3.99 10.08
CA LYS A 234 -13.88 4.11 9.17
C LYS A 234 -13.81 3.11 8.01
N THR A 235 -12.75 2.36 7.91
CA THR A 235 -12.62 1.29 6.93
C THR A 235 -12.40 -0.06 7.63
N ASN A 236 -12.34 -1.15 6.85
CA ASN A 236 -12.07 -2.48 7.39
C ASN A 236 -10.58 -2.67 7.74
N ASP A 237 -10.30 -3.69 8.55
CA ASP A 237 -8.95 -3.94 9.09
C ASP A 237 -7.89 -4.16 8.00
N ILE A 238 -8.24 -4.77 6.86
CA ILE A 238 -7.31 -5.04 5.76
C ILE A 238 -6.88 -3.74 5.10
N SER A 239 -7.83 -2.89 4.71
CA SER A 239 -7.57 -1.58 4.14
C SER A 239 -6.87 -0.64 5.13
N ALA A 240 -7.32 -0.62 6.38
CA ALA A 240 -6.67 0.16 7.44
C ALA A 240 -5.18 -0.21 7.56
N GLN A 241 -4.86 -1.50 7.43
CA GLN A 241 -3.48 -1.97 7.48
C GLN A 241 -2.65 -1.51 6.27
N MET A 242 -3.22 -1.55 5.05
CA MET A 242 -2.54 -1.05 3.85
C MET A 242 -2.24 0.45 3.97
N LEU A 243 -3.19 1.23 4.48
CA LEU A 243 -2.99 2.66 4.73
C LEU A 243 -1.96 2.92 5.83
N ARG A 244 -1.93 2.12 6.92
CA ARG A 244 -0.87 2.20 7.95
C ARG A 244 0.52 1.94 7.36
N PHE A 245 0.65 0.99 6.44
CA PHE A 245 1.90 0.76 5.73
C PHE A 245 2.26 1.95 4.82
N ALA A 246 1.30 2.48 4.06
CA ALA A 246 1.52 3.62 3.17
C ALA A 246 1.96 4.89 3.92
N ILE A 247 1.38 5.17 5.10
CA ILE A 247 1.83 6.25 6.00
C ILE A 247 3.31 6.10 6.37
N ARG A 248 3.82 4.86 6.46
CA ARG A 248 5.21 4.53 6.83
C ARG A 248 6.11 4.29 5.62
N LYS A 249 5.79 4.80 4.45
CA LYS A 249 6.54 4.61 3.19
C LYS A 249 6.65 3.13 2.74
N ARG A 250 5.77 2.25 3.22
CA ARG A 250 5.80 0.83 2.89
C ARG A 250 4.64 0.48 1.96
N PHE A 251 4.95 -0.17 0.85
CA PHE A 251 3.99 -0.46 -0.22
C PHE A 251 4.17 -1.87 -0.77
N THR A 252 3.20 -2.34 -1.54
CA THR A 252 3.28 -3.62 -2.24
C THR A 252 4.41 -3.63 -3.27
N GLU A 253 4.91 -4.81 -3.57
CA GLU A 253 6.03 -5.01 -4.49
C GLU A 253 5.88 -4.29 -5.85
N PRO A 254 4.71 -4.28 -6.52
CA PRO A 254 4.56 -3.54 -7.78
C PRO A 254 4.74 -2.03 -7.64
N LEU A 255 4.28 -1.44 -6.53
CA LEU A 255 4.45 -0.01 -6.26
C LEU A 255 5.91 0.34 -5.92
N ILE A 256 6.61 -0.55 -5.20
CA ILE A 256 8.05 -0.39 -4.94
C ILE A 256 8.86 -0.58 -6.23
N SER A 257 8.49 -1.57 -7.06
CA SER A 257 9.13 -1.76 -8.37
C SER A 257 8.99 -0.52 -9.24
N LEU A 258 7.80 0.09 -9.28
CA LEU A 258 7.55 1.33 -10.02
C LEU A 258 8.47 2.48 -9.57
N ALA A 259 8.71 2.62 -8.27
CA ALA A 259 9.61 3.66 -7.73
C ALA A 259 11.09 3.44 -8.10
N ARG A 260 11.48 2.21 -8.43
CA ARG A 260 12.88 1.83 -8.74
C ARG A 260 13.18 1.75 -10.23
N VAL A 261 12.17 1.93 -11.07
CA VAL A 261 12.33 1.87 -12.52
C VAL A 261 13.12 3.07 -13.02
N SER A 262 14.10 2.81 -13.87
CA SER A 262 14.90 3.83 -14.57
C SER A 262 14.63 3.87 -16.08
N ASP A 263 14.02 2.83 -16.65
CA ASP A 263 13.74 2.69 -18.08
C ASP A 263 12.23 2.83 -18.37
N PRO A 264 11.83 3.56 -19.43
CA PRO A 264 10.42 3.72 -19.80
C PRO A 264 9.69 2.42 -20.13
N THR A 265 10.40 1.39 -20.61
CA THR A 265 9.80 0.09 -20.94
C THR A 265 9.42 -0.68 -19.68
N ASP A 266 10.31 -0.69 -18.68
CA ASP A 266 10.06 -1.32 -17.39
C ASP A 266 8.93 -0.60 -16.62
N CYS A 267 8.77 0.70 -16.85
CA CYS A 267 7.68 1.48 -16.32
C CYS A 267 6.31 0.95 -16.78
N ALA A 268 6.18 0.63 -18.08
CA ALA A 268 4.94 0.07 -18.63
C ALA A 268 4.59 -1.29 -18.01
N GLU A 269 5.58 -2.12 -17.77
CA GLU A 269 5.37 -3.43 -17.17
C GLU A 269 4.99 -3.32 -15.68
N ALA A 270 5.66 -2.46 -14.92
CA ALA A 270 5.30 -2.17 -13.53
C ALA A 270 3.85 -1.67 -13.43
N PHE A 271 3.43 -0.83 -14.36
CA PHE A 271 2.07 -0.33 -14.48
C PHE A 271 1.04 -1.42 -14.71
N LYS A 272 1.30 -2.31 -15.67
CA LYS A 272 0.43 -3.47 -15.96
C LYS A 272 0.28 -4.36 -14.73
N ARG A 273 1.34 -4.56 -13.96
CA ARG A 273 1.31 -5.34 -12.72
C ARG A 273 0.44 -4.69 -11.65
N ILE A 274 0.49 -3.35 -11.50
CA ILE A 274 -0.41 -2.63 -10.60
C ILE A 274 -1.85 -2.75 -11.09
N ALA A 275 -2.12 -2.49 -12.37
CA ALA A 275 -3.45 -2.57 -12.97
C ALA A 275 -4.07 -3.97 -12.90
N ALA A 276 -3.26 -5.02 -12.84
CA ALA A 276 -3.71 -6.41 -12.70
C ALA A 276 -4.07 -6.81 -11.26
N PHE A 277 -3.86 -5.93 -10.28
CA PHE A 277 -4.14 -6.20 -8.88
C PHE A 277 -5.65 -6.08 -8.59
N GLY A 278 -6.25 -7.15 -8.11
CA GLY A 278 -7.69 -7.21 -7.83
C GLY A 278 -8.57 -7.01 -9.08
N HIS A 279 -9.83 -6.71 -8.86
CA HIS A 279 -10.77 -6.41 -9.96
C HIS A 279 -10.71 -4.92 -10.35
N THR A 280 -10.74 -4.01 -9.37
CA THR A 280 -10.68 -2.55 -9.54
C THR A 280 -9.54 -1.90 -8.77
N SER A 281 -9.05 -2.54 -7.71
CA SER A 281 -8.07 -1.99 -6.75
C SER A 281 -6.82 -1.41 -7.40
N GLY A 282 -6.28 -2.09 -8.41
CA GLY A 282 -5.11 -1.60 -9.14
C GLY A 282 -5.39 -0.28 -9.86
N PHE A 283 -6.57 -0.13 -10.47
CA PHE A 283 -6.97 1.11 -11.16
C PHE A 283 -7.27 2.24 -10.18
N ASP A 284 -7.91 1.93 -9.06
CA ASP A 284 -8.19 2.90 -8.01
C ASP A 284 -6.87 3.44 -7.41
N THR A 285 -5.90 2.55 -7.18
CA THR A 285 -4.54 2.91 -6.79
C THR A 285 -3.87 3.82 -7.83
N LEU A 286 -3.97 3.50 -9.13
CA LEU A 286 -3.42 4.32 -10.21
C LEU A 286 -4.08 5.70 -10.31
N CYS A 287 -5.39 5.80 -10.05
CA CYS A 287 -6.08 7.09 -9.95
C CYS A 287 -5.49 7.96 -8.84
N GLY A 288 -5.32 7.40 -7.65
CA GLY A 288 -4.71 8.09 -6.52
C GLY A 288 -3.27 8.54 -6.80
N LEU A 289 -2.50 7.67 -7.44
CA LEU A 289 -1.13 7.94 -7.84
C LEU A 289 -1.08 9.13 -8.83
N LEU A 290 -1.95 9.16 -9.85
CA LEU A 290 -2.03 10.29 -10.79
C LEU A 290 -2.36 11.61 -10.10
N VAL A 291 -3.34 11.60 -9.21
CA VAL A 291 -3.74 12.79 -8.45
C VAL A 291 -2.58 13.29 -7.59
N GLY A 292 -1.89 12.38 -6.90
CA GLY A 292 -0.72 12.73 -6.08
C GLY A 292 0.43 13.31 -6.91
N LEU A 293 0.78 12.71 -8.05
CA LEU A 293 1.82 13.24 -8.94
C LEU A 293 1.50 14.65 -9.44
N LYS A 294 0.26 14.87 -9.90
CA LYS A 294 -0.18 16.21 -10.32
C LYS A 294 -0.17 17.23 -9.17
N THR A 295 -0.32 16.78 -7.93
CA THR A 295 -0.18 17.63 -6.74
C THR A 295 1.29 18.00 -6.53
N THR A 296 2.20 17.03 -6.61
CA THR A 296 3.63 17.23 -6.37
C THR A 296 4.33 18.03 -7.48
N GLU A 297 3.92 17.92 -8.74
CA GLU A 297 4.40 18.78 -9.83
C GLU A 297 4.17 20.28 -9.51
N ARG A 298 3.03 20.62 -8.96
CA ARG A 298 2.74 22.01 -8.53
C ARG A 298 3.59 22.44 -7.32
N ILE A 299 3.91 21.51 -6.43
CA ILE A 299 4.81 21.76 -5.31
C ILE A 299 6.20 22.12 -5.81
N ALA A 300 6.78 21.32 -6.69
CA ALA A 300 8.10 21.57 -7.28
C ALA A 300 8.15 22.94 -7.99
N TYR A 301 7.10 23.28 -8.74
CA TYR A 301 7.01 24.58 -9.43
C TYR A 301 6.93 25.77 -8.46
N SER A 302 6.24 25.64 -7.33
CA SER A 302 6.14 26.69 -6.32
C SER A 302 7.48 26.95 -5.63
N PHE A 303 8.26 25.94 -5.34
CA PHE A 303 9.61 26.07 -4.79
C PHE A 303 10.59 26.73 -5.76
N LEU A 304 10.51 26.42 -7.05
CA LEU A 304 11.34 27.06 -8.07
C LEU A 304 11.06 28.56 -8.20
N LYS A 305 9.81 28.99 -8.03
CA LYS A 305 9.44 30.42 -8.04
C LYS A 305 9.84 31.18 -6.79
N SER A 306 9.92 30.53 -5.65
CA SER A 306 10.29 31.12 -4.36
C SER A 306 11.81 31.16 -4.11
N ALA A 307 12.60 30.47 -4.93
CA ALA A 307 14.05 30.56 -4.86
C ALA A 307 14.50 31.99 -5.23
N PRO A 308 15.28 32.68 -4.38
CA PRO A 308 15.77 34.03 -4.70
C PRO A 308 16.59 33.94 -5.98
N THR A 309 16.19 34.73 -6.99
CA THR A 309 17.02 34.95 -8.16
C THR A 309 18.38 35.47 -7.69
N ALA A 310 19.41 34.65 -7.87
CA ALA A 310 20.79 35.10 -7.63
C ALA A 310 21.00 36.39 -8.44
N SER A 311 20.98 37.51 -7.77
CA SER A 311 21.32 38.78 -8.37
C SER A 311 22.77 38.71 -8.82
N ASN A 312 22.98 38.59 -10.12
CA ASN A 312 24.26 38.88 -10.75
C ASN A 312 24.61 40.34 -10.50
N HIS A 313 25.33 40.58 -9.43
CA HIS A 313 26.12 41.78 -9.33
C HIS A 313 27.52 41.44 -9.85
N ALA A 314 27.73 41.77 -11.12
CA ALA A 314 29.04 41.91 -11.72
C ALA A 314 29.61 43.29 -11.32
#